data_c322f10d35391f8c8d422eb42a237dff
#
_entry.id   c322f10d35391f8c8d422eb42a237dff
#
_cell.length_a   1.000
_cell.length_b   1.000
_cell.length_c   1.000
_cell.angle_alpha   90.00
_cell.angle_beta   90.00
_cell.angle_gamma   90.00
#
_symmetry.space_group_name_H-M   'P 1'
#
loop_
_entity.id
_entity.type
_entity.pdbx_description
1 polymer ?
#
loop_
_entity_poly.entity_id
_entity_poly.type
_entity_poly.pdbx_seq_one_letter_code
_entity_poly.pdbx_strand_id
1 'polypeptide(L)'
;MTVKVYNLSHTFTQFIPEWPSTPSVNVKVSKFHAKDGIYEVEWEGIMHRCTHMDAPLHVTENTPSIGDYPLWRLVGTGVCVDIPKGKWGVITPEDLEHATPTIEEGDIVMINTGFHRLWGDTDEYFAYGCGMGAEGARWLVDKKVKMVGYGHQANDHPIATKLVDHGLGPSQPHLIDEYKAETGRDPKDDFPSWEPAHKILMCQGGIPGIENVGGDLDEVTGKRCTFLALPWRWPGGDGCMVRVLAVIDPDQTFRFGTGQQGAGTAR
;
A
#
# COMPACT_ATOMS: atom_id res chain seq x y z
N MET A 1 20.03 -19.15 15.05
CA MET A 1 20.00 -17.65 15.11
C MET A 1 18.65 -17.19 15.60
N THR A 2 18.54 -16.06 16.25
CA THR A 2 17.26 -15.59 16.81
C THR A 2 16.35 -15.07 15.71
N VAL A 3 15.06 -15.39 15.78
CA VAL A 3 14.02 -14.80 14.93
C VAL A 3 13.99 -13.28 15.13
N LYS A 4 13.98 -12.51 14.05
CA LYS A 4 13.90 -11.04 14.07
C LYS A 4 12.57 -10.59 13.50
N VAL A 5 11.97 -9.60 14.14
CA VAL A 5 10.73 -8.98 13.71
C VAL A 5 10.99 -7.51 13.42
N TYR A 6 10.59 -7.06 12.24
CA TYR A 6 10.73 -5.70 11.77
C TYR A 6 9.35 -5.07 11.60
N ASN A 7 9.25 -3.79 11.96
CA ASN A 7 8.03 -3.00 11.80
C ASN A 7 8.09 -2.22 10.48
N LEU A 8 7.21 -2.54 9.55
CA LEU A 8 7.16 -1.89 8.24
C LEU A 8 6.04 -0.82 8.14
N SER A 9 5.68 -0.22 9.23
CA SER A 9 4.66 0.82 9.25
C SER A 9 5.20 2.14 9.76
N HIS A 10 4.76 3.23 9.16
CA HIS A 10 4.99 4.57 9.69
C HIS A 10 4.28 4.78 11.04
N THR A 11 4.74 5.75 11.81
CA THR A 11 4.13 6.11 13.08
C THR A 11 2.85 6.91 12.83
N PHE A 12 1.74 6.46 13.40
CA PHE A 12 0.49 7.21 13.40
C PHE A 12 0.53 8.30 14.47
N THR A 13 0.23 9.53 14.07
CA THR A 13 0.07 10.69 14.97
C THR A 13 -1.08 11.56 14.47
N GLN A 14 -1.46 12.57 15.23
CA GLN A 14 -2.42 13.59 14.78
C GLN A 14 -1.93 14.36 13.54
N PHE A 15 -0.63 14.45 13.33
CA PHE A 15 -0.02 15.24 12.26
C PHE A 15 0.62 14.31 11.20
N ILE A 16 -0.03 13.19 10.89
CA ILE A 16 0.42 12.34 9.79
C ILE A 16 0.26 13.05 8.45
N PRO A 17 1.15 12.79 7.49
CA PRO A 17 0.94 13.21 6.11
C PRO A 17 -0.40 12.72 5.56
N GLU A 18 -1.08 13.57 4.84
CA GLU A 18 -2.43 13.32 4.36
C GLU A 18 -2.49 13.42 2.84
N TRP A 19 -3.23 12.51 2.23
CA TRP A 19 -3.49 12.62 0.79
C TRP A 19 -4.15 13.96 0.49
N PRO A 20 -3.68 14.71 -0.53
CA PRO A 20 -4.25 16.00 -0.88
C PRO A 20 -5.77 15.95 -1.06
N SER A 21 -6.46 16.92 -0.48
CA SER A 21 -7.92 17.06 -0.49
C SER A 21 -8.72 16.11 0.41
N THR A 22 -8.07 15.30 1.26
CA THR A 22 -8.80 14.52 2.27
C THR A 22 -8.90 15.26 3.61
N PRO A 23 -9.97 15.01 4.41
CA PRO A 23 -10.13 15.66 5.72
C PRO A 23 -8.99 15.29 6.68
N SER A 24 -8.54 16.23 7.48
CA SER A 24 -7.50 15.99 8.48
C SER A 24 -7.94 15.03 9.58
N VAL A 25 -6.97 14.28 10.12
CA VAL A 25 -7.18 13.44 11.30
C VAL A 25 -7.41 14.33 12.52
N ASN A 26 -8.46 14.05 13.27
CA ASN A 26 -8.72 14.69 14.56
C ASN A 26 -8.52 13.67 15.69
N VAL A 27 -7.58 13.97 16.60
CA VAL A 27 -7.30 13.14 17.77
C VAL A 27 -7.62 13.95 19.02
N LYS A 28 -8.47 13.43 19.86
CA LYS A 28 -8.94 14.09 21.09
C LYS A 28 -8.79 13.18 22.29
N VAL A 29 -8.21 13.70 23.36
CA VAL A 29 -8.24 13.05 24.67
C VAL A 29 -9.63 13.26 25.28
N SER A 30 -10.41 12.20 25.42
CA SER A 30 -11.75 12.23 26.01
C SER A 30 -11.75 12.04 27.51
N LYS A 31 -10.78 11.26 28.04
CA LYS A 31 -10.58 11.06 29.49
C LYS A 31 -9.09 11.06 29.85
N PHE A 32 -8.78 11.51 31.07
CA PHE A 32 -7.41 11.50 31.55
C PHE A 32 -7.34 11.15 33.05
N HIS A 33 -6.25 10.51 33.45
CA HIS A 33 -6.08 9.87 34.75
C HIS A 33 -6.42 10.76 35.95
N ALA A 34 -6.01 12.02 35.95
CA ALA A 34 -6.20 12.93 37.09
C ALA A 34 -7.68 13.20 37.41
N LYS A 35 -8.57 13.11 36.41
CA LYS A 35 -10.01 13.35 36.57
C LYS A 35 -10.82 12.06 36.57
N ASP A 36 -10.50 11.14 35.68
CA ASP A 36 -11.37 10.02 35.30
C ASP A 36 -10.82 8.67 35.75
N GLY A 37 -9.58 8.62 36.25
CA GLY A 37 -8.91 7.39 36.65
C GLY A 37 -8.41 6.51 35.48
N ILE A 38 -8.76 6.88 34.25
CA ILE A 38 -8.33 6.22 33.01
C ILE A 38 -7.88 7.25 31.98
N TYR A 39 -7.14 6.79 30.95
CA TYR A 39 -6.82 7.60 29.78
C TYR A 39 -7.51 7.04 28.57
N GLU A 40 -8.25 7.88 27.84
CA GLU A 40 -9.05 7.48 26.67
C GLU A 40 -8.90 8.50 25.57
N VAL A 41 -8.68 8.01 24.35
CA VAL A 41 -8.49 8.82 23.15
C VAL A 41 -9.57 8.45 22.13
N GLU A 42 -10.20 9.46 21.58
CA GLU A 42 -11.06 9.38 20.40
C GLU A 42 -10.26 9.83 19.18
N TRP A 43 -10.49 9.21 18.03
CA TRP A 43 -9.98 9.71 16.76
C TRP A 43 -11.09 9.72 15.71
N GLU A 44 -11.01 10.64 14.77
CA GLU A 44 -11.89 10.78 13.63
C GLU A 44 -11.05 10.98 12.39
N GLY A 45 -11.37 10.25 11.32
CA GLY A 45 -10.66 10.30 10.05
C GLY A 45 -11.12 9.19 9.11
N ILE A 46 -10.64 9.23 7.89
CA ILE A 46 -10.85 8.13 6.93
C ILE A 46 -9.84 7.01 7.20
N MET A 47 -10.14 5.78 6.76
CA MET A 47 -9.28 4.63 7.03
C MET A 47 -8.03 4.55 6.14
N HIS A 48 -8.00 5.34 5.06
CA HIS A 48 -6.85 5.48 4.16
C HIS A 48 -5.84 6.48 4.74
N ARG A 49 -5.23 6.09 5.86
CA ARG A 49 -4.29 6.93 6.61
C ARG A 49 -3.05 6.16 6.99
N CYS A 50 -1.90 6.87 6.98
CA CYS A 50 -0.64 6.26 7.35
C CYS A 50 -0.39 4.97 6.54
N THR A 51 0.22 3.96 7.13
CA THR A 51 0.32 2.64 6.51
C THR A 51 -1.04 1.94 6.59
N HIS A 52 -1.66 1.69 5.45
CA HIS A 52 -3.01 1.13 5.38
C HIS A 52 -3.16 0.14 4.22
N MET A 53 -4.20 -0.66 4.27
CA MET A 53 -4.58 -1.64 3.25
C MET A 53 -5.90 -1.25 2.64
N ASP A 54 -6.01 -1.34 1.32
CA ASP A 54 -7.21 -1.07 0.56
C ASP A 54 -8.00 -2.33 0.24
N ALA A 55 -9.32 -2.17 0.13
CA ALA A 55 -10.22 -3.19 -0.35
C ALA A 55 -10.78 -2.87 -1.74
N PRO A 56 -11.27 -3.86 -2.49
CA PRO A 56 -11.94 -3.62 -3.78
C PRO A 56 -13.05 -2.58 -3.70
N LEU A 57 -13.77 -2.55 -2.57
CA LEU A 57 -14.86 -1.59 -2.32
C LEU A 57 -14.41 -0.12 -2.39
N HIS A 58 -13.11 0.16 -2.16
CA HIS A 58 -12.56 1.51 -2.28
C HIS A 58 -12.72 2.11 -3.68
N VAL A 59 -12.53 1.30 -4.71
CA VAL A 59 -12.49 1.77 -6.11
C VAL A 59 -13.61 1.25 -6.99
N THR A 60 -14.40 0.28 -6.49
CA THR A 60 -15.48 -0.33 -7.29
C THR A 60 -16.65 -0.71 -6.39
N GLU A 61 -17.84 -0.22 -6.72
CA GLU A 61 -19.05 -0.53 -5.98
C GLU A 61 -19.45 -2.02 -6.10
N ASN A 62 -20.18 -2.51 -5.11
CA ASN A 62 -20.66 -3.90 -5.04
C ASN A 62 -19.55 -4.97 -5.08
N THR A 63 -18.40 -4.66 -4.54
CA THR A 63 -17.23 -5.55 -4.43
C THR A 63 -16.93 -5.90 -2.97
N PRO A 64 -16.02 -6.87 -2.71
CA PRO A 64 -15.64 -7.25 -1.35
C PRO A 64 -15.08 -6.09 -0.52
N SER A 65 -15.40 -6.09 0.76
CA SER A 65 -14.89 -5.16 1.77
C SER A 65 -13.57 -5.64 2.38
N ILE A 66 -12.93 -4.79 3.19
CA ILE A 66 -11.67 -5.13 3.88
C ILE A 66 -11.81 -6.35 4.79
N GLY A 67 -12.98 -6.55 5.38
CA GLY A 67 -13.27 -7.69 6.25
C GLY A 67 -13.44 -9.02 5.52
N ASP A 68 -13.55 -9.01 4.21
CA ASP A 68 -13.77 -10.20 3.36
C ASP A 68 -12.47 -10.85 2.86
N TYR A 69 -11.32 -10.19 3.03
CA TYR A 69 -10.06 -10.79 2.64
C TYR A 69 -9.76 -12.06 3.45
N PRO A 70 -9.47 -13.18 2.78
CA PRO A 70 -9.12 -14.43 3.46
C PRO A 70 -7.74 -14.34 4.11
N LEU A 71 -7.59 -14.91 5.30
CA LEU A 71 -6.35 -14.84 6.09
C LEU A 71 -5.10 -15.32 5.34
N TRP A 72 -5.24 -16.27 4.42
CA TRP A 72 -4.11 -16.78 3.64
C TRP A 72 -3.49 -15.71 2.72
N ARG A 73 -4.21 -14.66 2.36
CA ARG A 73 -3.67 -13.51 1.63
C ARG A 73 -2.87 -12.57 2.52
N LEU A 74 -3.26 -12.47 3.78
CA LEU A 74 -2.77 -11.45 4.73
C LEU A 74 -1.50 -11.89 5.47
N VAL A 75 -1.14 -13.17 5.37
CA VAL A 75 0.01 -13.76 6.05
C VAL A 75 0.72 -14.75 5.13
N GLY A 76 2.05 -14.70 5.09
CA GLY A 76 2.82 -15.69 4.34
C GLY A 76 4.23 -15.24 4.01
N THR A 77 4.96 -16.13 3.35
CA THR A 77 6.28 -15.81 2.84
C THR A 77 6.19 -14.89 1.63
N GLY A 78 7.27 -14.16 1.40
CA GLY A 78 7.38 -13.25 0.28
C GLY A 78 8.75 -12.59 0.22
N VAL A 79 8.83 -11.51 -0.54
CA VAL A 79 10.06 -10.78 -0.78
C VAL A 79 9.87 -9.28 -0.52
N CYS A 80 10.92 -8.63 -0.06
CA CYS A 80 11.05 -7.18 -0.14
C CYS A 80 12.07 -6.87 -1.24
N VAL A 81 11.61 -6.26 -2.33
CA VAL A 81 12.43 -5.96 -3.51
C VAL A 81 12.83 -4.50 -3.56
N ASP A 82 14.03 -4.22 -4.06
CA ASP A 82 14.53 -2.88 -4.27
C ASP A 82 14.26 -2.44 -5.71
N ILE A 83 13.34 -1.49 -5.86
CA ILE A 83 12.97 -0.91 -7.16
C ILE A 83 13.00 0.61 -7.01
N PRO A 84 14.19 1.22 -6.90
CA PRO A 84 14.32 2.65 -6.67
C PRO A 84 13.74 3.44 -7.84
N LYS A 85 12.93 4.45 -7.53
CA LYS A 85 12.31 5.35 -8.50
C LYS A 85 12.55 6.79 -8.13
N GLY A 86 12.61 7.66 -9.12
CA GLY A 86 12.58 9.10 -8.97
C GLY A 86 11.16 9.65 -9.17
N LYS A 87 11.08 10.99 -9.22
CA LYS A 87 9.86 11.74 -9.52
C LYS A 87 9.15 11.13 -10.73
N TRP A 88 7.86 10.83 -10.56
CA TRP A 88 6.98 10.24 -11.58
C TRP A 88 7.52 8.96 -12.22
N GLY A 89 8.35 8.22 -11.50
CA GLY A 89 8.85 6.92 -11.96
C GLY A 89 7.73 5.87 -11.98
N VAL A 90 7.68 5.08 -13.06
CA VAL A 90 6.71 3.99 -13.19
C VAL A 90 7.36 2.67 -12.81
N ILE A 91 6.67 1.88 -11.97
CA ILE A 91 7.04 0.49 -11.70
C ILE A 91 6.54 -0.37 -12.87
N THR A 92 7.47 -0.90 -13.65
CA THR A 92 7.18 -1.63 -14.89
C THR A 92 7.21 -3.15 -14.67
N PRO A 93 6.64 -3.94 -15.60
CA PRO A 93 6.81 -5.39 -15.61
C PRO A 93 8.29 -5.83 -15.63
N GLU A 94 9.15 -5.10 -16.31
CA GLU A 94 10.57 -5.37 -16.38
C GLU A 94 11.26 -5.19 -15.03
N ASP A 95 10.93 -4.14 -14.29
CA ASP A 95 11.42 -3.95 -12.92
C ASP A 95 11.06 -5.14 -12.02
N LEU A 96 9.83 -5.63 -12.13
CA LEU A 96 9.30 -6.74 -11.33
C LEU A 96 9.93 -8.09 -11.73
N GLU A 97 10.13 -8.32 -13.02
CA GLU A 97 10.74 -9.55 -13.53
C GLU A 97 12.22 -9.68 -13.14
N HIS A 98 12.95 -8.56 -13.11
CA HIS A 98 14.37 -8.54 -12.75
C HIS A 98 14.63 -8.26 -11.26
N ALA A 99 13.57 -8.17 -10.46
CA ALA A 99 13.68 -7.89 -9.02
C ALA A 99 14.47 -8.96 -8.26
N THR A 100 15.20 -8.53 -7.27
CA THR A 100 15.99 -9.42 -6.40
C THR A 100 15.59 -9.21 -4.93
N PRO A 101 15.22 -10.27 -4.19
CA PRO A 101 15.03 -11.67 -4.65
C PRO A 101 13.93 -11.82 -5.70
N THR A 102 14.01 -12.85 -6.54
CA THR A 102 13.00 -13.14 -7.57
C THR A 102 11.62 -13.29 -6.92
N ILE A 103 10.62 -12.64 -7.51
CA ILE A 103 9.23 -12.75 -7.09
C ILE A 103 8.67 -14.09 -7.61
N GLU A 104 8.13 -14.91 -6.72
CA GLU A 104 7.57 -16.21 -7.04
C GLU A 104 6.03 -16.22 -6.92
N GLU A 105 5.37 -17.19 -7.56
CA GLU A 105 3.93 -17.39 -7.38
C GLU A 105 3.60 -17.60 -5.91
N GLY A 106 2.62 -16.87 -5.40
CA GLY A 106 2.18 -16.95 -4.00
C GLY A 106 2.98 -16.12 -3.01
N ASP A 107 3.96 -15.33 -3.47
CA ASP A 107 4.68 -14.39 -2.61
C ASP A 107 3.79 -13.22 -2.15
N ILE A 108 4.10 -12.70 -0.99
CA ILE A 108 3.77 -11.33 -0.59
C ILE A 108 4.93 -10.44 -1.04
N VAL A 109 4.63 -9.38 -1.77
CA VAL A 109 5.66 -8.52 -2.37
C VAL A 109 5.65 -7.15 -1.72
N MET A 110 6.74 -6.79 -1.03
CA MET A 110 6.97 -5.43 -0.56
C MET A 110 7.94 -4.74 -1.51
N ILE A 111 7.57 -3.57 -2.03
CA ILE A 111 8.35 -2.83 -3.02
C ILE A 111 8.95 -1.59 -2.35
N ASN A 112 10.26 -1.60 -2.17
CA ASN A 112 11.00 -0.43 -1.72
C ASN A 112 11.37 0.44 -2.93
N THR A 113 10.73 1.59 -3.06
CA THR A 113 11.00 2.58 -4.11
C THR A 113 11.92 3.71 -3.63
N GLY A 114 12.23 3.74 -2.34
CA GLY A 114 12.97 4.82 -1.70
C GLY A 114 12.08 5.96 -1.19
N PHE A 115 10.84 6.08 -1.65
CA PHE A 115 9.94 7.18 -1.28
C PHE A 115 9.51 7.18 0.19
N HIS A 116 9.51 6.04 0.88
CA HIS A 116 9.22 5.99 2.32
C HIS A 116 10.13 6.91 3.16
N ARG A 117 11.32 7.25 2.65
CA ARG A 117 12.25 8.19 3.29
C ARG A 117 11.82 9.65 3.16
N LEU A 118 10.90 9.93 2.23
CA LEU A 118 10.32 11.26 1.99
C LEU A 118 8.97 11.41 2.72
N TRP A 119 8.60 10.44 3.59
CA TRP A 119 7.34 10.47 4.33
C TRP A 119 7.13 11.82 5.00
N GLY A 120 6.23 12.61 4.48
CA GLY A 120 5.96 13.99 4.88
C GLY A 120 4.74 14.55 4.13
N ASP A 121 4.16 15.63 4.65
CA ASP A 121 3.07 16.34 4.00
C ASP A 121 3.65 17.32 2.97
N THR A 122 4.16 16.79 1.87
CA THR A 122 4.84 17.52 0.81
C THR A 122 4.45 17.00 -0.57
N ASP A 123 4.59 17.87 -1.58
CA ASP A 123 4.38 17.49 -2.98
C ASP A 123 5.42 16.44 -3.44
N GLU A 124 6.64 16.44 -2.89
CA GLU A 124 7.67 15.45 -3.18
C GLU A 124 7.19 14.04 -2.86
N TYR A 125 6.42 13.89 -1.77
CA TYR A 125 5.89 12.59 -1.40
C TYR A 125 4.63 12.22 -2.19
N PHE A 126 3.66 13.11 -2.27
CA PHE A 126 2.34 12.82 -2.86
C PHE A 126 2.25 13.08 -4.36
N ALA A 127 2.59 14.30 -4.79
CA ALA A 127 2.38 14.74 -6.16
C ALA A 127 3.49 14.29 -7.12
N TYR A 128 4.72 14.25 -6.61
CA TYR A 128 5.91 13.86 -7.39
C TYR A 128 6.38 12.44 -7.11
N GLY A 129 5.56 11.66 -6.41
CA GLY A 129 5.82 10.26 -6.11
C GLY A 129 5.93 9.39 -7.38
N CYS A 130 6.34 8.16 -7.16
CA CYS A 130 6.27 7.10 -8.16
C CYS A 130 4.99 6.28 -7.98
N GLY A 131 4.75 5.34 -8.87
CA GLY A 131 3.63 4.41 -8.73
C GLY A 131 3.59 3.38 -9.84
N MET A 132 2.55 2.58 -9.86
CA MET A 132 2.37 1.52 -10.82
C MET A 132 1.34 1.92 -11.89
N GLY A 133 1.55 1.46 -13.11
CA GLY A 133 0.56 1.50 -14.17
C GLY A 133 -0.20 0.18 -14.32
N ALA A 134 -1.08 0.12 -15.30
CA ALA A 134 -1.88 -1.08 -15.58
C ALA A 134 -1.03 -2.33 -15.88
N GLU A 135 0.10 -2.16 -16.55
CA GLU A 135 0.94 -3.28 -16.99
C GLU A 135 1.65 -3.96 -15.81
N GLY A 136 2.24 -3.17 -14.90
CA GLY A 136 2.84 -3.70 -13.68
C GLY A 136 1.83 -4.42 -12.80
N ALA A 137 0.61 -3.85 -12.68
CA ALA A 137 -0.47 -4.48 -11.93
C ALA A 137 -0.90 -5.82 -12.56
N ARG A 138 -1.04 -5.90 -13.88
CA ARG A 138 -1.34 -7.17 -14.59
C ARG A 138 -0.25 -8.20 -14.36
N TRP A 139 1.03 -7.81 -14.43
CA TRP A 139 2.15 -8.70 -14.17
C TRP A 139 2.03 -9.36 -12.78
N LEU A 140 1.71 -8.57 -11.74
CA LEU A 140 1.52 -9.08 -10.38
C LEU A 140 0.32 -10.04 -10.27
N VAL A 141 -0.77 -9.74 -10.98
CA VAL A 141 -1.96 -10.63 -11.05
C VAL A 141 -1.61 -11.94 -11.76
N ASP A 142 -0.94 -11.88 -12.90
CA ASP A 142 -0.52 -13.06 -13.69
C ASP A 142 0.49 -13.91 -12.92
N LYS A 143 1.36 -13.27 -12.13
CA LYS A 143 2.30 -13.92 -11.22
C LYS A 143 1.60 -14.56 -10.01
N LYS A 144 0.32 -14.21 -9.77
CA LYS A 144 -0.51 -14.71 -8.67
C LYS A 144 0.07 -14.40 -7.28
N VAL A 145 0.59 -13.22 -7.09
CA VAL A 145 1.05 -12.79 -5.77
C VAL A 145 -0.12 -12.70 -4.79
N LYS A 146 0.15 -12.84 -3.49
CA LYS A 146 -0.91 -12.83 -2.46
C LYS A 146 -1.32 -11.42 -2.07
N MET A 147 -0.37 -10.54 -1.92
CA MET A 147 -0.52 -9.19 -1.43
C MET A 147 0.67 -8.37 -1.93
N VAL A 148 0.47 -7.09 -2.13
CA VAL A 148 1.54 -6.16 -2.48
C VAL A 148 1.53 -4.97 -1.54
N GLY A 149 2.71 -4.49 -1.17
CA GLY A 149 2.88 -3.27 -0.38
C GLY A 149 3.94 -2.36 -0.99
N TYR A 150 3.75 -1.06 -0.85
CA TYR A 150 4.57 -0.03 -1.49
C TYR A 150 5.16 0.93 -0.48
N GLY A 151 6.45 1.22 -0.63
CA GLY A 151 7.15 2.27 0.12
C GLY A 151 6.84 3.69 -0.39
N HIS A 152 5.65 3.90 -0.97
CA HIS A 152 5.18 5.20 -1.49
C HIS A 152 3.67 5.36 -1.28
N GLN A 153 3.12 6.50 -1.74
CA GLN A 153 1.85 7.05 -1.33
C GLN A 153 0.59 6.33 -1.84
N ALA A 154 0.66 5.61 -2.96
CA ALA A 154 -0.50 4.96 -3.59
C ALA A 154 -0.10 3.76 -4.44
N ASN A 155 -1.02 2.81 -4.67
CA ASN A 155 -0.81 1.73 -5.63
C ASN A 155 -0.58 2.27 -7.03
N ASP A 156 -1.35 3.27 -7.42
CA ASP A 156 -1.24 3.90 -8.74
C ASP A 156 -0.20 5.01 -8.78
N HIS A 157 0.24 5.30 -9.99
CA HIS A 157 1.05 6.48 -10.27
C HIS A 157 0.25 7.76 -9.94
N PRO A 158 0.84 8.81 -9.31
CA PRO A 158 0.12 10.02 -8.92
C PRO A 158 -0.69 10.65 -10.05
N ILE A 159 -0.12 10.65 -11.25
CA ILE A 159 -0.75 11.21 -12.45
C ILE A 159 -2.00 10.40 -12.90
N ALA A 160 -2.12 9.14 -12.49
CA ALA A 160 -3.30 8.31 -12.73
C ALA A 160 -4.38 8.42 -11.64
N THR A 161 -4.21 9.32 -10.68
CA THR A 161 -5.11 9.50 -9.53
C THR A 161 -5.90 10.80 -9.60
N LYS A 162 -6.74 11.05 -8.59
CA LYS A 162 -7.54 12.27 -8.43
C LYS A 162 -6.69 13.57 -8.38
N LEU A 163 -5.39 13.48 -8.23
CA LEU A 163 -4.53 14.66 -8.29
C LEU A 163 -4.62 15.34 -9.66
N VAL A 164 -4.72 14.59 -10.73
CA VAL A 164 -4.67 15.09 -12.10
C VAL A 164 -6.02 15.05 -12.85
N ASP A 165 -6.74 13.94 -12.81
CA ASP A 165 -8.01 13.85 -13.56
C ASP A 165 -8.99 12.84 -12.97
N HIS A 166 -10.14 13.36 -12.50
CA HIS A 166 -11.27 12.50 -12.15
C HIS A 166 -12.57 13.22 -12.10
N GLY A 167 -13.58 12.70 -12.72
CA GLY A 167 -15.00 13.02 -12.67
C GLY A 167 -15.43 14.43 -12.24
N LEU A 168 -15.02 14.85 -11.06
CA LEU A 168 -15.26 16.18 -10.49
C LEU A 168 -14.13 17.20 -10.79
N GLY A 169 -13.13 16.79 -11.57
CA GLY A 169 -11.94 17.58 -11.88
C GLY A 169 -10.75 17.28 -10.96
N PRO A 170 -9.54 17.65 -11.38
CA PRO A 170 -8.31 17.38 -10.65
C PRO A 170 -8.22 18.20 -9.36
N SER A 171 -7.68 17.61 -8.29
CA SER A 171 -7.42 18.33 -7.04
C SER A 171 -6.15 19.21 -7.12
N GLN A 172 -5.21 18.86 -7.99
CA GLN A 172 -3.98 19.62 -8.27
C GLN A 172 -3.78 19.80 -9.79
N PRO A 173 -4.58 20.69 -10.44
CA PRO A 173 -4.57 20.82 -11.89
C PRO A 173 -3.25 21.31 -12.49
N HIS A 174 -2.42 22.00 -11.70
CA HIS A 174 -1.10 22.46 -12.13
C HIS A 174 -0.14 21.32 -12.53
N LEU A 175 -0.33 20.13 -11.97
CA LEU A 175 0.50 18.96 -12.29
C LEU A 175 0.39 18.55 -13.76
N ILE A 176 -0.71 18.89 -14.43
CA ILE A 176 -0.89 18.59 -15.87
C ILE A 176 0.15 19.36 -16.69
N ASP A 177 0.30 20.65 -16.44
CA ASP A 177 1.25 21.48 -17.15
C ASP A 177 2.69 21.17 -16.77
N GLU A 178 2.95 20.89 -15.50
CA GLU A 178 4.27 20.46 -15.02
C GLU A 178 4.68 19.13 -15.67
N TYR A 179 3.79 18.14 -15.69
CA TYR A 179 4.06 16.85 -16.32
C TYR A 179 4.38 17.00 -17.80
N LYS A 180 3.60 17.80 -18.53
CA LYS A 180 3.86 18.11 -19.95
C LYS A 180 5.19 18.80 -20.16
N ALA A 181 5.52 19.76 -19.30
CA ALA A 181 6.78 20.50 -19.41
C ALA A 181 8.00 19.63 -19.17
N GLU A 182 7.91 18.68 -18.23
CA GLU A 182 9.01 17.80 -17.85
C GLU A 182 9.18 16.61 -18.79
N THR A 183 8.07 15.98 -19.17
CA THR A 183 8.08 14.72 -19.95
C THR A 183 7.90 14.95 -21.46
N GLY A 184 7.36 16.07 -21.87
CA GLY A 184 6.96 16.36 -23.25
C GLY A 184 5.69 15.59 -23.68
N ARG A 185 4.97 14.93 -22.75
CA ARG A 185 3.82 14.06 -23.04
C ARG A 185 2.56 14.52 -22.32
N ASP A 186 1.40 14.15 -22.83
CA ASP A 186 0.14 14.41 -22.15
C ASP A 186 -0.10 13.34 -21.06
N PRO A 187 -0.46 13.72 -19.82
CA PRO A 187 -0.84 12.77 -18.77
C PRO A 187 -1.88 11.73 -19.21
N LYS A 188 -2.82 12.11 -20.06
CA LYS A 188 -3.89 11.21 -20.56
C LYS A 188 -3.40 10.16 -21.54
N ASP A 189 -2.32 10.45 -22.26
CA ASP A 189 -1.70 9.47 -23.15
C ASP A 189 -0.95 8.40 -22.38
N ASP A 190 -0.26 8.80 -21.31
CA ASP A 190 0.48 7.87 -20.46
C ASP A 190 -0.42 7.12 -19.46
N PHE A 191 -1.44 7.80 -18.95
CA PHE A 191 -2.38 7.26 -17.96
C PHE A 191 -3.83 7.47 -18.41
N PRO A 192 -4.32 6.69 -19.40
CA PRO A 192 -5.65 6.89 -19.98
C PRO A 192 -6.80 6.44 -19.07
N SER A 193 -6.49 5.76 -17.98
CA SER A 193 -7.45 5.21 -17.04
C SER A 193 -7.18 5.67 -15.61
N TRP A 194 -8.25 5.96 -14.89
CA TRP A 194 -8.19 6.29 -13.47
C TRP A 194 -7.94 5.06 -12.62
N GLU A 195 -6.94 5.16 -11.76
CA GLU A 195 -6.53 4.14 -10.79
C GLU A 195 -6.55 2.71 -11.35
N PRO A 196 -5.82 2.48 -12.46
CA PRO A 196 -5.83 1.18 -13.11
C PRO A 196 -5.18 0.10 -12.24
N ALA A 197 -4.14 0.43 -11.46
CA ALA A 197 -3.47 -0.55 -10.61
C ALA A 197 -4.37 -1.00 -9.46
N HIS A 198 -5.07 -0.09 -8.78
CA HIS A 198 -6.08 -0.44 -7.77
C HIS A 198 -7.11 -1.43 -8.33
N LYS A 199 -7.72 -1.08 -9.47
CA LYS A 199 -8.77 -1.90 -10.07
C LYS A 199 -8.28 -3.27 -10.52
N ILE A 200 -7.11 -3.34 -11.13
CA ILE A 200 -6.54 -4.60 -11.60
C ILE A 200 -6.13 -5.48 -10.42
N LEU A 201 -5.38 -4.95 -9.48
CA LEU A 201 -4.91 -5.73 -8.32
C LEU A 201 -6.08 -6.23 -7.47
N MET A 202 -6.93 -5.31 -7.00
CA MET A 202 -7.94 -5.65 -6.02
C MET A 202 -9.19 -6.27 -6.62
N CYS A 203 -9.73 -5.70 -7.71
CA CYS A 203 -11.00 -6.18 -8.25
C CYS A 203 -10.84 -7.37 -9.19
N GLN A 204 -9.76 -7.44 -9.97
CA GLN A 204 -9.53 -8.55 -10.89
C GLN A 204 -8.68 -9.65 -10.23
N GLY A 205 -7.61 -9.28 -9.50
CA GLY A 205 -6.69 -10.23 -8.86
C GLY A 205 -7.11 -10.64 -7.45
N GLY A 206 -7.99 -9.89 -6.80
CA GLY A 206 -8.31 -10.04 -5.37
C GLY A 206 -7.06 -9.87 -4.49
N ILE A 207 -6.09 -9.09 -4.92
CA ILE A 207 -4.79 -8.87 -4.27
C ILE A 207 -4.88 -7.59 -3.44
N PRO A 208 -4.76 -7.66 -2.09
CA PRO A 208 -4.72 -6.46 -1.26
C PRO A 208 -3.50 -5.59 -1.62
N GLY A 209 -3.71 -4.27 -1.68
CA GLY A 209 -2.66 -3.26 -1.78
C GLY A 209 -2.41 -2.60 -0.43
N ILE A 210 -1.15 -2.44 -0.03
CA ILE A 210 -0.76 -1.71 1.18
C ILE A 210 0.03 -0.48 0.76
N GLU A 211 -0.46 0.67 1.12
CA GLU A 211 0.16 1.96 0.84
C GLU A 211 0.96 2.48 2.03
N ASN A 212 1.94 3.32 1.74
CA ASN A 212 2.76 3.95 2.77
C ASN A 212 3.47 2.93 3.69
N VAL A 213 4.06 1.89 3.10
CA VAL A 213 4.97 0.99 3.85
C VAL A 213 6.25 1.75 4.17
N GLY A 214 6.74 1.61 5.41
CA GLY A 214 7.91 2.36 5.87
C GLY A 214 8.59 1.70 7.07
N GLY A 215 8.89 2.48 8.12
CA GLY A 215 9.58 1.97 9.31
C GLY A 215 10.92 1.33 8.95
N ASP A 216 11.08 0.05 9.27
CA ASP A 216 12.30 -0.72 9.04
C ASP A 216 12.39 -1.30 7.61
N LEU A 217 11.74 -0.69 6.61
CA LEU A 217 11.68 -1.23 5.23
C LEU A 217 13.07 -1.47 4.63
N ASP A 218 14.01 -0.56 4.86
CA ASP A 218 15.39 -0.69 4.37
C ASP A 218 16.10 -1.93 4.95
N GLU A 219 15.79 -2.30 6.19
CA GLU A 219 16.41 -3.44 6.88
C GLU A 219 16.03 -4.79 6.28
N VAL A 220 14.88 -4.85 5.59
CA VAL A 220 14.37 -6.08 4.99
C VAL A 220 14.45 -6.09 3.46
N THR A 221 14.84 -4.98 2.85
CA THR A 221 15.03 -4.85 1.40
C THR A 221 16.09 -5.84 0.92
N GLY A 222 15.81 -6.50 -0.20
CA GLY A 222 16.67 -7.55 -0.76
C GLY A 222 16.54 -8.90 -0.05
N LYS A 223 15.50 -9.12 0.78
CA LYS A 223 15.37 -10.34 1.58
C LYS A 223 14.03 -11.05 1.37
N ARG A 224 14.05 -12.36 1.56
CA ARG A 224 12.83 -13.15 1.76
C ARG A 224 12.45 -13.12 3.24
N CYS A 225 11.18 -12.85 3.51
CA CYS A 225 10.63 -12.72 4.86
C CYS A 225 9.29 -13.45 4.94
N THR A 226 8.79 -13.64 6.15
CA THR A 226 7.38 -13.87 6.38
C THR A 226 6.73 -12.53 6.72
N PHE A 227 5.67 -12.17 5.99
CA PHE A 227 4.95 -10.92 6.19
C PHE A 227 3.60 -11.16 6.85
N LEU A 228 3.17 -10.22 7.69
CA LEU A 228 1.86 -10.15 8.31
C LEU A 228 1.32 -8.73 8.16
N ALA A 229 0.10 -8.61 7.64
CA ALA A 229 -0.63 -7.35 7.58
C ALA A 229 -2.12 -7.64 7.81
N LEU A 230 -2.60 -7.44 9.02
CA LEU A 230 -3.92 -7.85 9.45
C LEU A 230 -4.82 -6.64 9.65
N PRO A 231 -5.72 -6.33 8.72
CA PRO A 231 -6.73 -5.29 8.91
C PRO A 231 -7.80 -5.73 9.90
N TRP A 232 -8.61 -4.80 10.36
CA TRP A 232 -9.80 -5.13 11.12
C TRP A 232 -10.76 -5.98 10.26
N ARG A 233 -11.41 -6.95 10.90
CA ARG A 233 -12.50 -7.69 10.26
C ARG A 233 -13.75 -6.81 10.24
N TRP A 234 -13.74 -5.84 9.35
CA TRP A 234 -14.77 -4.82 9.23
C TRP A 234 -15.63 -5.02 7.98
N PRO A 235 -16.85 -5.60 8.11
CA PRO A 235 -17.80 -5.73 7.01
C PRO A 235 -18.20 -4.34 6.51
N GLY A 236 -18.10 -4.12 5.20
CA GLY A 236 -18.42 -2.85 4.56
C GLY A 236 -17.32 -1.76 4.68
N GLY A 237 -16.16 -2.07 5.26
CA GLY A 237 -15.02 -1.17 5.24
C GLY A 237 -14.32 -1.16 3.88
N ASP A 238 -13.97 0.02 3.38
CA ASP A 238 -13.29 0.25 2.11
C ASP A 238 -11.76 0.13 2.22
N GLY A 239 -11.23 0.28 3.42
CA GLY A 239 -9.82 0.15 3.75
C GLY A 239 -9.59 0.06 5.25
N CYS A 240 -8.36 -0.13 5.68
CA CYS A 240 -8.02 -0.20 7.09
C CYS A 240 -6.54 0.11 7.32
N MET A 241 -6.24 0.94 8.32
CA MET A 241 -4.87 1.05 8.84
C MET A 241 -4.37 -0.32 9.30
N VAL A 242 -3.11 -0.65 8.97
CA VAL A 242 -2.51 -1.93 9.32
C VAL A 242 -1.12 -1.74 9.93
N ARG A 243 -0.78 -2.63 10.88
CA ARG A 243 0.59 -2.79 11.32
C ARG A 243 1.23 -3.89 10.49
N VAL A 244 2.12 -3.53 9.58
CA VAL A 244 2.85 -4.47 8.72
C VAL A 244 4.10 -4.95 9.45
N LEU A 245 4.27 -6.26 9.50
CA LEU A 245 5.44 -6.89 10.10
C LEU A 245 6.16 -7.75 9.07
N ALA A 246 7.49 -7.73 9.12
CA ALA A 246 8.34 -8.71 8.46
C ALA A 246 9.09 -9.54 9.50
N VAL A 247 9.07 -10.85 9.33
CA VAL A 247 9.75 -11.81 10.20
C VAL A 247 10.85 -12.49 9.41
N ILE A 248 12.08 -12.39 9.89
CA ILE A 248 13.24 -13.13 9.36
C ILE A 248 13.59 -14.24 10.34
N ASP A 249 13.44 -15.47 9.87
CA ASP A 249 13.78 -16.68 10.61
C ASP A 249 14.87 -17.45 9.86
N PRO A 250 16.15 -17.22 10.18
CA PRO A 250 17.25 -17.84 9.47
C PRO A 250 17.28 -19.37 9.61
N ASP A 251 16.77 -19.91 10.71
CA ASP A 251 16.77 -21.35 11.01
C ASP A 251 15.48 -22.03 10.49
N GLN A 252 14.57 -21.23 9.90
CA GLN A 252 13.30 -21.70 9.32
C GLN A 252 12.42 -22.48 10.32
N THR A 253 12.48 -22.10 11.59
CA THR A 253 11.71 -22.70 12.67
C THR A 253 10.29 -22.18 12.75
N PHE A 254 10.06 -20.97 12.21
CA PHE A 254 8.78 -20.28 12.20
C PHE A 254 8.31 -20.07 10.75
N ARG A 255 7.50 -21.00 10.23
CA ARG A 255 7.05 -20.97 8.84
C ARG A 255 5.54 -20.81 8.73
N PHE A 256 5.13 -19.87 7.88
CA PHE A 256 3.82 -19.88 7.25
C PHE A 256 3.96 -20.44 5.83
N GLY A 257 3.06 -21.36 5.45
CA GLY A 257 3.04 -21.90 4.09
C GLY A 257 2.82 -20.81 3.03
N THR A 258 3.39 -20.99 1.84
CA THR A 258 3.22 -20.07 0.70
C THR A 258 1.93 -20.33 -0.07
N GLY A 259 1.38 -21.55 -0.02
CA GLY A 259 0.19 -21.97 -0.77
C GLY A 259 -1.12 -21.39 -0.22
N GLN A 260 -2.16 -21.40 -1.03
CA GLN A 260 -3.52 -21.23 -0.56
C GLN A 260 -3.78 -22.35 0.47
N GLN A 261 -3.94 -21.97 1.72
CA GLN A 261 -4.62 -22.91 2.63
C GLN A 261 -6.03 -23.07 2.05
N GLY A 262 -6.39 -24.33 1.77
CA GLY A 262 -7.63 -24.63 1.10
C GLY A 262 -8.78 -23.82 1.67
N ALA A 263 -9.65 -23.36 0.81
CA ALA A 263 -10.76 -22.50 1.16
C ALA A 263 -11.48 -23.07 2.37
N GLY A 264 -11.10 -22.62 3.55
CA GLY A 264 -11.85 -22.86 4.76
C GLY A 264 -13.21 -22.27 4.50
N THR A 265 -14.19 -23.13 4.36
CA THR A 265 -15.59 -22.73 4.22
C THR A 265 -15.87 -21.64 5.25
N ALA A 266 -16.18 -20.46 4.75
CA ALA A 266 -16.75 -19.40 5.57
C ALA A 266 -17.98 -19.99 6.27
N ARG A 267 -17.93 -20.08 7.59
CA ARG A 267 -19.09 -20.26 8.45
C ARG A 267 -19.41 -18.94 9.11
#